data_8beb7f0d2125cc174b439bb7e757b196
#
_entry.id   8beb7f0d2125cc174b439bb7e757b196
#
_cell.length_a   1.000
_cell.length_b   1.000
_cell.length_c   1.000
_cell.angle_alpha   90.00
_cell.angle_beta   90.00
_cell.angle_gamma   90.00
#
_symmetry.space_group_name_H-M   'P 1'
#
loop_
_entity.id
_entity.type
_entity.pdbx_description
1 polymer ?
#
loop_
_entity_poly.entity_id
_entity_poly.type
_entity_poly.pdbx_seq_one_letter_code
_entity_poly.pdbx_strand_id
1 'polypeptide(L)'
;DAAVIAPATANSIGKLANGIADDALSTFLLAFDKKLFVAPAMNHKMYAHPSVRKNLQTIQERGIQIIEAQKGFLACGCEGTGRMEEPEQIFNTIHRTLTQKQNWEGVNVMVSAGPTYEPIDPVRFIGNHSSGLMGFALAQTLAEQGANVTLVAGPTQLATPNPSIDRIDVKTAAEMFDACIQNATNKQLVIMAAAVADYTPTTVAPEKIKKTEENWSIAVTKTKDILFHLGKNKTQGQCLVGFALETENELENAQKKLQNKNADFIVLNSMKDSGAGFNTPTNLVTILSPNGIVMNGELKSKKEVAADIVQTIYQHFFKSNK
;
A
#
# COMPACT_ATOMS: atom_id res chain seq x y z
N ASP A 1 24.09 15.61 4.05
CA ASP A 1 22.95 15.27 3.18
C ASP A 1 21.84 14.55 3.95
N ALA A 2 22.14 13.83 5.01
CA ALA A 2 21.20 13.21 5.94
C ALA A 2 21.83 13.09 7.34
N ALA A 3 20.99 12.91 8.37
CA ALA A 3 21.44 12.59 9.71
C ALA A 3 20.73 11.33 10.23
N VAL A 4 21.42 10.59 11.11
CA VAL A 4 20.83 9.43 11.78
C VAL A 4 21.15 9.49 13.28
N ILE A 5 20.14 9.21 14.10
CA ILE A 5 20.30 9.01 15.54
C ILE A 5 20.24 7.49 15.79
N ALA A 6 21.40 6.90 16.06
CA ALA A 6 21.53 5.47 16.31
C ALA A 6 22.58 5.22 17.39
N PRO A 7 22.21 4.84 18.62
CA PRO A 7 20.85 4.61 19.11
C PRO A 7 20.06 5.88 19.46
N ALA A 8 18.73 5.86 19.23
CA ALA A 8 17.83 6.89 19.69
C ALA A 8 17.13 6.45 20.99
N THR A 9 17.43 7.13 22.09
CA THR A 9 16.79 6.85 23.39
C THR A 9 15.40 7.48 23.47
N ALA A 10 14.59 7.05 24.44
CA ALA A 10 13.29 7.69 24.72
C ALA A 10 13.43 9.18 25.00
N ASN A 11 14.55 9.60 25.64
CA ASN A 11 14.84 11.00 25.92
C ASN A 11 15.07 11.78 24.61
N SER A 12 15.94 11.31 23.72
CA SER A 12 16.23 11.95 22.43
C SER A 12 14.97 12.06 21.57
N ILE A 13 14.15 11.00 21.51
CA ILE A 13 12.88 10.97 20.80
C ILE A 13 11.89 11.97 21.42
N GLY A 14 11.83 12.04 22.75
CA GLY A 14 10.98 13.00 23.48
C GLY A 14 11.36 14.43 23.20
N LYS A 15 12.65 14.77 23.25
CA LYS A 15 13.17 16.12 22.92
C LYS A 15 12.83 16.50 21.48
N LEU A 16 13.11 15.60 20.53
CA LEU A 16 12.84 15.84 19.12
C LEU A 16 11.34 16.04 18.83
N ALA A 17 10.48 15.25 19.46
CA ALA A 17 9.02 15.36 19.30
C ALA A 17 8.45 16.66 19.89
N ASN A 18 9.09 17.25 20.90
CA ASN A 18 8.61 18.44 21.58
C ASN A 18 9.44 19.71 21.29
N GLY A 19 10.43 19.64 20.39
CA GLY A 19 11.26 20.78 20.00
C GLY A 19 12.16 21.31 21.12
N ILE A 20 12.64 20.40 22.01
CA ILE A 20 13.53 20.75 23.12
C ILE A 20 14.98 20.72 22.62
N ALA A 21 15.71 21.83 22.82
CA ALA A 21 17.08 22.02 22.36
C ALA A 21 17.97 22.50 23.55
N ASP A 22 18.21 21.60 24.51
CA ASP A 22 18.93 21.84 25.74
C ASP A 22 20.35 21.21 25.78
N ASP A 23 20.73 20.55 24.70
CA ASP A 23 22.06 19.99 24.46
C ASP A 23 22.48 20.12 22.98
N ALA A 24 23.75 19.82 22.67
CA ALA A 24 24.33 19.99 21.35
C ALA A 24 23.57 19.15 20.29
N LEU A 25 23.19 17.89 20.62
CA LEU A 25 22.47 17.02 19.72
C LEU A 25 21.07 17.57 19.42
N SER A 26 20.29 17.87 20.45
CA SER A 26 18.93 18.37 20.29
C SER A 26 18.87 19.71 19.58
N THR A 27 19.85 20.59 19.83
CA THR A 27 20.02 21.88 19.14
C THR A 27 20.32 21.65 17.64
N PHE A 28 21.27 20.76 17.33
CA PHE A 28 21.58 20.41 15.96
C PHE A 28 20.33 19.84 15.21
N LEU A 29 19.63 18.92 15.84
CA LEU A 29 18.47 18.29 15.24
C LEU A 29 17.31 19.26 14.96
N LEU A 30 17.13 20.26 15.82
CA LEU A 30 16.10 21.29 15.65
C LEU A 30 16.43 22.24 14.48
N ALA A 31 17.71 22.43 14.19
CA ALA A 31 18.21 23.27 13.10
C ALA A 31 18.40 22.47 11.78
N PHE A 32 18.28 21.15 11.82
CA PHE A 32 18.54 20.28 10.67
C PHE A 32 17.33 20.15 9.77
N ASP A 33 17.45 20.59 8.52
CA ASP A 33 16.38 20.72 7.52
C ASP A 33 16.36 19.62 6.46
N LYS A 34 17.26 18.63 6.57
CA LYS A 34 17.36 17.51 5.60
C LYS A 34 16.79 16.21 6.17
N LYS A 35 16.96 15.10 5.44
CA LYS A 35 16.44 13.80 5.85
C LYS A 35 17.03 13.34 7.18
N LEU A 36 16.18 13.08 8.15
CA LEU A 36 16.53 12.58 9.47
C LEU A 36 15.99 11.16 9.66
N PHE A 37 16.85 10.28 10.16
CA PHE A 37 16.55 8.91 10.52
C PHE A 37 16.72 8.69 12.02
N VAL A 38 15.85 7.89 12.60
CA VAL A 38 15.85 7.57 14.02
C VAL A 38 15.79 6.05 14.17
N ALA A 39 16.80 5.44 14.80
CA ALA A 39 16.86 4.04 15.17
C ALA A 39 16.66 3.88 16.69
N PRO A 40 15.44 3.61 17.18
CA PRO A 40 15.13 3.52 18.60
C PRO A 40 15.88 2.38 19.28
N ALA A 41 16.35 2.63 20.51
CA ALA A 41 16.94 1.61 21.38
C ALA A 41 16.61 1.93 22.83
N MET A 42 15.83 1.03 23.46
CA MET A 42 15.42 1.19 24.86
C MET A 42 14.83 -0.09 25.43
N ASN A 43 14.58 -0.13 26.73
CA ASN A 43 13.83 -1.20 27.37
C ASN A 43 12.45 -1.38 26.70
N HIS A 44 11.97 -2.63 26.58
CA HIS A 44 10.70 -2.95 25.95
C HIS A 44 9.47 -2.26 26.59
N LYS A 45 9.48 -2.07 27.92
CA LYS A 45 8.42 -1.33 28.61
C LYS A 45 8.43 0.15 28.25
N MET A 46 9.61 0.73 28.10
CA MET A 46 9.76 2.12 27.62
C MET A 46 9.28 2.25 26.17
N TYR A 47 9.67 1.32 25.30
CA TYR A 47 9.24 1.33 23.90
C TYR A 47 7.74 1.20 23.74
N ALA A 48 7.09 0.39 24.58
CA ALA A 48 5.63 0.21 24.59
C ALA A 48 4.89 1.35 25.33
N HIS A 49 5.59 2.23 26.05
CA HIS A 49 4.94 3.28 26.85
C HIS A 49 4.16 4.25 25.95
N PRO A 50 2.88 4.59 26.32
CA PRO A 50 2.03 5.46 25.48
C PRO A 50 2.69 6.78 25.08
N SER A 51 3.43 7.43 25.97
CA SER A 51 4.13 8.68 25.68
C SER A 51 5.24 8.49 24.63
N VAL A 52 5.98 7.37 24.68
CA VAL A 52 7.02 7.08 23.69
C VAL A 52 6.41 6.77 22.33
N ARG A 53 5.34 5.98 22.31
CA ARG A 53 4.59 5.69 21.08
C ARG A 53 4.03 6.96 20.44
N LYS A 54 3.45 7.86 21.26
CA LYS A 54 2.99 9.17 20.79
C LYS A 54 4.12 10.02 20.22
N ASN A 55 5.28 10.08 20.91
CA ASN A 55 6.43 10.83 20.42
C ASN A 55 6.97 10.28 19.10
N LEU A 56 7.07 8.94 18.95
CA LEU A 56 7.45 8.29 17.70
C LEU A 56 6.46 8.66 16.57
N GLN A 57 5.17 8.58 16.82
CA GLN A 57 4.14 8.98 15.85
C GLN A 57 4.31 10.47 15.47
N THR A 58 4.50 11.36 16.43
CA THR A 58 4.69 12.80 16.19
C THR A 58 5.88 13.09 15.28
N ILE A 59 7.04 12.46 15.52
CA ILE A 59 8.21 12.66 14.65
C ILE A 59 8.01 12.03 13.26
N GLN A 60 7.30 10.93 13.17
CA GLN A 60 6.96 10.29 11.90
C GLN A 60 6.02 11.17 11.06
N GLU A 61 5.01 11.77 11.67
CA GLU A 61 4.10 12.74 11.03
C GLU A 61 4.84 13.99 10.50
N ARG A 62 5.98 14.33 11.09
CA ARG A 62 6.87 15.42 10.62
C ARG A 62 7.86 14.98 9.52
N GLY A 63 7.73 13.75 9.01
CA GLY A 63 8.57 13.24 7.94
C GLY A 63 9.90 12.61 8.38
N ILE A 64 10.14 12.45 9.67
CA ILE A 64 11.33 11.76 10.20
C ILE A 64 11.13 10.26 10.04
N GLN A 65 12.12 9.59 9.43
CA GLN A 65 12.03 8.17 9.16
C GLN A 65 12.47 7.34 10.37
N ILE A 66 11.57 6.51 10.89
CA ILE A 66 11.85 5.59 11.98
C ILE A 66 12.34 4.27 11.39
N ILE A 67 13.48 3.79 11.88
CA ILE A 67 13.99 2.43 11.63
C ILE A 67 13.55 1.60 12.82
N GLU A 68 12.56 0.73 12.62
CA GLU A 68 11.87 0.02 13.71
C GLU A 68 12.82 -0.78 14.59
N ALA A 69 12.56 -0.75 15.90
CA ALA A 69 13.33 -1.53 16.87
C ALA A 69 13.00 -3.02 16.75
N GLN A 70 14.02 -3.87 16.84
CA GLN A 70 13.90 -5.33 16.75
C GLN A 70 13.40 -5.95 18.06
N LYS A 71 12.78 -7.12 17.93
CA LYS A 71 12.47 -8.01 19.05
C LYS A 71 13.70 -8.87 19.34
N GLY A 72 14.10 -8.94 20.61
CA GLY A 72 15.23 -9.79 21.02
C GLY A 72 15.65 -9.56 22.46
N PHE A 73 16.79 -10.14 22.84
CA PHE A 73 17.42 -9.93 24.14
C PHE A 73 17.91 -8.49 24.28
N LEU A 74 17.52 -7.85 25.36
CA LEU A 74 17.87 -6.48 25.71
C LEU A 74 18.96 -6.45 26.79
N ALA A 75 19.74 -5.39 26.88
CA ALA A 75 20.80 -5.21 27.89
C ALA A 75 20.32 -5.32 29.34
N CYS A 76 19.02 -5.16 29.59
CA CYS A 76 18.40 -5.37 30.91
C CYS A 76 18.10 -6.85 31.24
N GLY A 77 18.52 -7.82 30.43
CA GLY A 77 18.30 -9.24 30.66
C GLY A 77 16.88 -9.75 30.34
N CYS A 78 16.04 -8.92 29.70
CA CYS A 78 14.69 -9.27 29.30
C CYS A 78 14.61 -9.44 27.78
N GLU A 79 13.68 -10.27 27.31
CA GLU A 79 13.33 -10.37 25.89
C GLU A 79 12.14 -9.46 25.57
N GLY A 80 12.21 -8.72 24.45
CA GLY A 80 11.13 -7.85 24.00
C GLY A 80 11.52 -6.95 22.86
N THR A 81 10.57 -6.14 22.37
CA THR A 81 10.83 -5.15 21.29
C THR A 81 11.46 -3.89 21.91
N GLY A 82 12.62 -3.47 21.39
CA GLY A 82 13.34 -2.31 21.89
C GLY A 82 14.84 -2.39 21.61
N ARG A 83 15.32 -3.49 21.01
CA ARG A 83 16.70 -3.61 20.55
C ARG A 83 16.88 -2.75 19.29
N MET A 84 17.97 -1.99 19.23
CA MET A 84 18.32 -1.26 18.01
C MET A 84 18.48 -2.21 16.83
N GLU A 85 18.03 -1.78 15.66
CA GLU A 85 18.29 -2.50 14.40
C GLU A 85 19.78 -2.67 14.16
N GLU A 86 20.16 -3.72 13.45
CA GLU A 86 21.57 -4.00 13.14
C GLU A 86 22.17 -2.88 12.27
N PRO A 87 23.42 -2.46 12.50
CA PRO A 87 24.06 -1.36 11.79
C PRO A 87 24.01 -1.48 10.26
N GLU A 88 24.16 -2.70 9.75
CA GLU A 88 24.09 -3.00 8.33
C GLU A 88 22.69 -2.73 7.76
N GLN A 89 21.64 -3.09 8.49
CA GLN A 89 20.26 -2.83 8.07
C GLN A 89 19.90 -1.33 8.17
N ILE A 90 20.43 -0.64 9.18
CA ILE A 90 20.33 0.81 9.29
C ILE A 90 20.98 1.47 8.07
N PHE A 91 22.20 1.07 7.72
CA PHE A 91 22.90 1.58 6.54
C PHE A 91 22.12 1.30 5.24
N ASN A 92 21.66 0.07 5.04
CA ASN A 92 20.89 -0.32 3.85
C ASN A 92 19.60 0.51 3.71
N THR A 93 18.91 0.77 4.83
CA THR A 93 17.69 1.58 4.84
C THR A 93 17.99 3.04 4.47
N ILE A 94 19.04 3.63 5.05
CA ILE A 94 19.47 4.99 4.75
C ILE A 94 19.93 5.09 3.29
N HIS A 95 20.81 4.18 2.86
CA HIS A 95 21.34 4.16 1.50
C HIS A 95 20.22 4.04 0.48
N ARG A 96 19.29 3.09 0.67
CA ARG A 96 18.11 2.94 -0.20
C ARG A 96 17.29 4.24 -0.26
N THR A 97 17.02 4.87 0.87
CA THR A 97 16.23 6.10 0.94
C THR A 97 16.92 7.30 0.26
N LEU A 98 18.24 7.39 0.38
CA LEU A 98 19.01 8.51 -0.20
C LEU A 98 19.33 8.30 -1.68
N THR A 99 19.48 7.06 -2.11
CA THR A 99 19.77 6.71 -3.51
C THR A 99 18.52 6.48 -4.35
N GLN A 100 17.36 6.30 -3.72
CA GLN A 100 16.08 6.31 -4.45
C GLN A 100 15.92 7.69 -5.12
N LYS A 101 16.22 7.74 -6.42
CA LYS A 101 15.82 8.87 -7.26
C LYS A 101 14.32 9.01 -7.12
N GLN A 102 13.81 10.22 -6.98
CA GLN A 102 12.38 10.53 -7.10
C GLN A 102 11.98 10.32 -8.57
N ASN A 103 11.89 9.04 -8.94
CA ASN A 103 11.65 8.65 -10.34
C ASN A 103 10.23 9.03 -10.80
N TRP A 104 9.34 9.30 -9.83
CA TRP A 104 7.92 9.56 -10.06
C TRP A 104 7.53 11.03 -9.87
N GLU A 105 8.52 11.93 -9.72
CA GLU A 105 8.24 13.35 -9.55
C GLU A 105 7.39 13.91 -10.70
N GLY A 106 6.26 14.52 -10.35
CA GLY A 106 5.32 15.10 -11.31
C GLY A 106 4.46 14.08 -12.09
N VAL A 107 4.61 12.78 -11.86
CA VAL A 107 3.79 11.76 -12.51
C VAL A 107 2.43 11.66 -11.79
N ASN A 108 1.34 11.83 -12.54
CA ASN A 108 -0.01 11.68 -12.01
C ASN A 108 -0.41 10.19 -12.02
N VAL A 109 -0.77 9.67 -10.86
CA VAL A 109 -1.08 8.25 -10.66
C VAL A 109 -2.47 8.08 -10.05
N MET A 110 -3.18 7.04 -10.45
CA MET A 110 -4.38 6.57 -9.76
C MET A 110 -4.17 5.13 -9.27
N VAL A 111 -4.53 4.88 -8.02
CA VAL A 111 -4.50 3.53 -7.42
C VAL A 111 -5.89 3.23 -6.88
N SER A 112 -6.47 2.08 -7.24
CA SER A 112 -7.66 1.57 -6.55
C SER A 112 -7.26 0.58 -5.46
N ALA A 113 -7.95 0.58 -4.31
CA ALA A 113 -7.63 -0.26 -3.16
C ALA A 113 -8.88 -0.69 -2.39
N GLY A 114 -8.76 -1.75 -1.59
CA GLY A 114 -9.85 -2.23 -0.75
C GLY A 114 -10.86 -3.11 -1.49
N PRO A 115 -11.86 -3.65 -0.76
CA PRO A 115 -12.99 -4.37 -1.35
C PRO A 115 -14.06 -3.42 -1.84
N THR A 116 -15.08 -3.93 -2.53
CA THR A 116 -16.39 -3.27 -2.64
C THR A 116 -17.42 -4.08 -1.86
N TYR A 117 -18.44 -3.38 -1.35
CA TYR A 117 -19.54 -3.95 -0.58
C TYR A 117 -20.84 -3.72 -1.33
N GLU A 118 -21.41 -4.81 -1.85
CA GLU A 118 -22.65 -4.78 -2.61
C GLU A 118 -23.82 -5.06 -1.68
N PRO A 119 -24.64 -4.05 -1.33
CA PRO A 119 -25.65 -4.18 -0.30
C PRO A 119 -26.75 -5.18 -0.71
N ILE A 120 -27.12 -6.04 0.22
CA ILE A 120 -28.31 -6.92 0.14
C ILE A 120 -29.48 -6.22 0.83
N ASP A 121 -29.20 -5.64 2.00
CA ASP A 121 -30.09 -4.83 2.82
C ASP A 121 -29.24 -3.83 3.64
N PRO A 122 -29.81 -2.97 4.51
CA PRO A 122 -29.04 -2.02 5.31
C PRO A 122 -27.97 -2.63 6.24
N VAL A 123 -27.98 -3.95 6.44
CA VAL A 123 -27.10 -4.66 7.40
C VAL A 123 -26.12 -5.60 6.72
N ARG A 124 -26.52 -6.23 5.61
CA ARG A 124 -25.75 -7.31 4.93
C ARG A 124 -25.32 -6.90 3.55
N PHE A 125 -24.17 -7.41 3.14
CA PHE A 125 -23.58 -7.17 1.82
C PHE A 125 -22.84 -8.40 1.29
N ILE A 126 -22.60 -8.43 -0.02
CA ILE A 126 -21.64 -9.32 -0.69
C ILE A 126 -20.35 -8.53 -0.87
N GLY A 127 -19.21 -9.13 -0.59
CA GLY A 127 -17.91 -8.48 -0.73
C GLY A 127 -16.74 -9.46 -0.62
N ASN A 128 -15.54 -8.98 -0.93
CA ASN A 128 -14.30 -9.74 -0.87
C ASN A 128 -13.57 -9.53 0.46
N HIS A 129 -12.75 -10.49 0.87
CA HIS A 129 -11.95 -10.42 2.10
C HIS A 129 -10.73 -9.48 2.02
N SER A 130 -10.69 -8.53 1.10
CA SER A 130 -9.57 -7.60 0.95
C SER A 130 -9.53 -6.58 2.09
N SER A 131 -8.35 -6.35 2.65
CA SER A 131 -8.10 -5.28 3.62
C SER A 131 -7.66 -3.96 2.98
N GLY A 132 -7.30 -3.97 1.68
CA GLY A 132 -6.75 -2.82 0.99
C GLY A 132 -5.23 -2.62 1.16
N LEU A 133 -4.56 -3.35 2.06
CA LEU A 133 -3.16 -3.15 2.42
C LEU A 133 -2.20 -3.02 1.23
N MET A 134 -2.38 -3.82 0.17
CA MET A 134 -1.48 -3.79 -1.00
C MET A 134 -1.63 -2.47 -1.78
N GLY A 135 -2.88 -2.05 -2.07
CA GLY A 135 -3.13 -0.80 -2.77
C GLY A 135 -2.68 0.43 -1.98
N PHE A 136 -2.87 0.42 -0.65
CA PHE A 136 -2.37 1.48 0.24
C PHE A 136 -0.84 1.52 0.27
N ALA A 137 -0.15 0.38 0.29
CA ALA A 137 1.31 0.31 0.22
C ALA A 137 1.85 0.85 -1.12
N LEU A 138 1.17 0.54 -2.24
CA LEU A 138 1.50 1.09 -3.56
C LEU A 138 1.33 2.62 -3.61
N ALA A 139 0.20 3.13 -3.12
CA ALA A 139 -0.09 4.55 -3.05
C ALA A 139 0.96 5.30 -2.20
N GLN A 140 1.33 4.72 -1.04
CA GLN A 140 2.38 5.26 -0.17
C GLN A 140 3.73 5.30 -0.89
N THR A 141 4.15 4.19 -1.50
CA THR A 141 5.44 4.08 -2.18
C THR A 141 5.56 5.09 -3.34
N LEU A 142 4.49 5.27 -4.12
CA LEU A 142 4.46 6.23 -5.22
C LEU A 142 4.52 7.68 -4.71
N ALA A 143 3.76 8.02 -3.67
CA ALA A 143 3.78 9.35 -3.06
C ALA A 143 5.15 9.66 -2.44
N GLU A 144 5.79 8.70 -1.75
CA GLU A 144 7.14 8.82 -1.20
C GLU A 144 8.21 9.04 -2.31
N GLN A 145 7.92 8.61 -3.56
CA GLN A 145 8.78 8.83 -4.73
C GLN A 145 8.40 10.05 -5.57
N GLY A 146 7.51 10.91 -5.06
CA GLY A 146 7.17 12.21 -5.67
C GLY A 146 6.00 12.20 -6.64
N ALA A 147 5.25 11.09 -6.77
CA ALA A 147 4.06 11.03 -7.61
C ALA A 147 2.88 11.81 -7.00
N ASN A 148 2.04 12.38 -7.85
CA ASN A 148 0.73 12.93 -7.50
C ASN A 148 -0.30 11.81 -7.47
N VAL A 149 -0.61 11.25 -6.30
CA VAL A 149 -1.41 10.05 -6.16
C VAL A 149 -2.86 10.36 -5.83
N THR A 150 -3.79 9.83 -6.64
CA THR A 150 -5.20 9.71 -6.32
C THR A 150 -5.49 8.27 -5.91
N LEU A 151 -6.00 8.06 -4.70
CA LEU A 151 -6.34 6.75 -4.13
C LEU A 151 -7.86 6.59 -4.08
N VAL A 152 -8.42 5.72 -4.93
CA VAL A 152 -9.84 5.33 -4.87
C VAL A 152 -9.96 4.13 -3.93
N ALA A 153 -10.53 4.34 -2.75
CA ALA A 153 -10.54 3.35 -1.67
C ALA A 153 -11.95 2.82 -1.41
N GLY A 154 -12.13 1.51 -1.51
CA GLY A 154 -13.30 0.81 -0.97
C GLY A 154 -13.24 0.76 0.56
N PRO A 155 -14.29 0.20 1.22
CA PRO A 155 -14.40 0.20 2.68
C PRO A 155 -13.19 -0.42 3.37
N THR A 156 -12.53 0.35 4.24
CA THR A 156 -11.33 -0.07 4.99
C THR A 156 -11.17 0.75 6.26
N GLN A 157 -10.43 0.20 7.24
CA GLN A 157 -10.04 0.89 8.47
C GLN A 157 -8.66 1.60 8.34
N LEU A 158 -8.02 1.49 7.17
CA LEU A 158 -6.70 2.07 6.96
C LEU A 158 -6.79 3.60 6.84
N ALA A 159 -5.95 4.30 7.59
CA ALA A 159 -5.75 5.73 7.41
C ALA A 159 -5.04 6.02 6.07
N THR A 160 -5.21 7.23 5.55
CA THR A 160 -4.45 7.67 4.37
C THR A 160 -2.97 7.69 4.70
N PRO A 161 -2.13 6.94 3.96
CA PRO A 161 -0.76 6.66 4.39
C PRO A 161 0.21 7.82 4.22
N ASN A 162 -0.18 8.85 3.45
CA ASN A 162 0.61 10.06 3.22
C ASN A 162 -0.34 11.24 3.01
N PRO A 163 -0.12 12.40 3.67
CA PRO A 163 -0.98 13.58 3.53
C PRO A 163 -1.09 14.15 2.10
N SER A 164 -0.12 13.88 1.24
CA SER A 164 -0.14 14.32 -0.17
C SER A 164 -1.04 13.48 -1.08
N ILE A 165 -1.59 12.38 -0.57
CA ILE A 165 -2.49 11.50 -1.33
C ILE A 165 -3.91 12.08 -1.31
N ASP A 166 -4.47 12.30 -2.50
CA ASP A 166 -5.87 12.62 -2.68
C ASP A 166 -6.70 11.33 -2.61
N ARG A 167 -7.47 11.15 -1.52
CA ARG A 167 -8.26 9.95 -1.27
C ARG A 167 -9.73 10.18 -1.59
N ILE A 168 -10.29 9.24 -2.36
CA ILE A 168 -11.71 9.17 -2.71
C ILE A 168 -12.26 7.87 -2.13
N ASP A 169 -13.14 7.97 -1.13
CA ASP A 169 -13.80 6.82 -0.55
C ASP A 169 -15.06 6.45 -1.34
N VAL A 170 -15.20 5.14 -1.63
CA VAL A 170 -16.33 4.55 -2.33
C VAL A 170 -16.80 3.30 -1.59
N LYS A 171 -18.03 2.86 -1.84
CA LYS A 171 -18.60 1.68 -1.16
C LYS A 171 -18.86 0.52 -2.11
N THR A 172 -19.46 0.79 -3.26
CA THR A 172 -19.92 -0.23 -4.21
C THR A 172 -19.02 -0.30 -5.45
N ALA A 173 -19.14 -1.40 -6.21
CA ALA A 173 -18.48 -1.56 -7.50
C ALA A 173 -18.90 -0.46 -8.51
N ALA A 174 -20.15 -0.02 -8.45
CA ALA A 174 -20.66 1.07 -9.29
C ALA A 174 -19.98 2.40 -8.95
N GLU A 175 -19.92 2.76 -7.66
CA GLU A 175 -19.23 3.97 -7.21
C GLU A 175 -17.73 3.92 -7.54
N MET A 176 -17.07 2.77 -7.34
CA MET A 176 -15.66 2.57 -7.71
C MET A 176 -15.44 2.70 -9.21
N PHE A 177 -16.34 2.14 -10.03
CA PHE A 177 -16.30 2.31 -11.48
C PHE A 177 -16.36 3.80 -11.85
N ASP A 178 -17.36 4.53 -11.37
CA ASP A 178 -17.56 5.94 -11.70
C ASP A 178 -16.37 6.80 -11.24
N ALA A 179 -15.88 6.60 -10.01
CA ALA A 179 -14.71 7.30 -9.48
C ALA A 179 -13.44 7.00 -10.30
N CYS A 180 -13.18 5.73 -10.66
CA CYS A 180 -12.03 5.37 -11.45
C CYS A 180 -12.08 5.97 -12.87
N ILE A 181 -13.23 5.93 -13.54
CA ILE A 181 -13.38 6.47 -14.90
C ILE A 181 -13.19 8.00 -14.91
N GLN A 182 -13.77 8.70 -13.94
CA GLN A 182 -13.63 10.16 -13.82
C GLN A 182 -12.19 10.60 -13.59
N ASN A 183 -11.42 9.81 -12.83
CA ASN A 183 -10.08 10.18 -12.41
C ASN A 183 -8.96 9.59 -13.27
N ALA A 184 -9.22 8.64 -14.17
CA ALA A 184 -8.17 7.98 -14.97
C ALA A 184 -7.66 8.81 -16.15
N THR A 185 -8.44 9.76 -16.68
CA THR A 185 -8.21 10.42 -17.97
C THR A 185 -6.85 11.14 -18.05
N ASN A 186 -6.41 11.77 -16.95
CA ASN A 186 -5.18 12.56 -16.90
C ASN A 186 -4.05 11.85 -16.11
N LYS A 187 -4.12 10.55 -15.96
CA LYS A 187 -3.12 9.77 -15.21
C LYS A 187 -2.19 9.04 -16.15
N GLN A 188 -0.89 9.18 -15.93
CA GLN A 188 0.12 8.44 -16.67
C GLN A 188 0.25 6.99 -16.20
N LEU A 189 -0.14 6.71 -14.94
CA LEU A 189 -0.16 5.37 -14.37
C LEU A 189 -1.50 5.12 -13.68
N VAL A 190 -2.12 3.98 -13.99
CA VAL A 190 -3.35 3.51 -13.35
C VAL A 190 -3.13 2.10 -12.83
N ILE A 191 -3.26 1.92 -11.50
CA ILE A 191 -3.07 0.62 -10.84
C ILE A 191 -4.40 0.17 -10.22
N MET A 192 -4.94 -0.92 -10.75
CA MET A 192 -6.20 -1.51 -10.29
C MET A 192 -5.91 -2.65 -9.30
N ALA A 193 -5.73 -2.30 -8.02
CA ALA A 193 -5.43 -3.25 -6.94
C ALA A 193 -6.62 -3.53 -6.02
N ALA A 194 -7.77 -2.90 -6.26
CA ALA A 194 -9.00 -3.17 -5.51
C ALA A 194 -9.55 -4.57 -5.81
N ALA A 195 -10.15 -5.19 -4.80
CA ALA A 195 -10.91 -6.43 -4.92
C ALA A 195 -12.39 -6.12 -5.14
N VAL A 196 -12.73 -5.76 -6.36
CA VAL A 196 -14.09 -5.41 -6.77
C VAL A 196 -14.95 -6.69 -6.82
N ALA A 197 -16.19 -6.63 -6.32
CA ALA A 197 -17.13 -7.73 -6.44
C ALA A 197 -17.60 -7.88 -7.89
N ASP A 198 -17.55 -9.10 -8.44
CA ASP A 198 -17.98 -9.39 -9.81
C ASP A 198 -19.51 -9.39 -9.98
N TYR A 199 -20.24 -9.51 -8.86
CA TYR A 199 -21.70 -9.57 -8.83
C TYR A 199 -22.25 -8.66 -7.73
N THR A 200 -23.39 -8.05 -8.02
CA THR A 200 -24.18 -7.24 -7.07
C THR A 200 -25.64 -7.74 -7.02
N PRO A 201 -26.34 -7.66 -5.89
CA PRO A 201 -27.77 -7.98 -5.82
C PRO A 201 -28.59 -7.20 -6.86
N THR A 202 -29.52 -7.87 -7.56
CA THR A 202 -30.40 -7.20 -8.53
C THR A 202 -31.35 -6.22 -7.87
N THR A 203 -31.70 -6.47 -6.61
CA THR A 203 -32.58 -5.63 -5.80
C THR A 203 -32.00 -5.53 -4.40
N VAL A 204 -31.92 -4.31 -3.87
CA VAL A 204 -31.51 -4.04 -2.50
C VAL A 204 -32.76 -3.84 -1.65
N ALA A 205 -32.92 -4.63 -0.60
CA ALA A 205 -34.05 -4.48 0.30
C ALA A 205 -33.91 -3.17 1.11
N PRO A 206 -34.98 -2.32 1.20
CA PRO A 206 -34.94 -1.07 1.95
C PRO A 206 -34.86 -1.29 3.47
N GLU A 207 -35.30 -2.45 3.93
CA GLU A 207 -35.27 -2.85 5.34
C GLU A 207 -34.52 -4.18 5.52
N LYS A 208 -34.04 -4.43 6.76
CA LYS A 208 -33.40 -5.69 7.11
C LYS A 208 -34.34 -6.87 6.85
N ILE A 209 -33.96 -7.79 5.97
CA ILE A 209 -34.71 -8.99 5.63
C ILE A 209 -34.84 -9.85 6.89
N LYS A 210 -36.10 -10.15 7.28
CA LYS A 210 -36.40 -11.03 8.44
C LYS A 210 -36.27 -12.50 8.02
N LYS A 211 -35.91 -13.35 8.96
CA LYS A 211 -35.88 -14.82 8.77
C LYS A 211 -37.31 -15.34 8.71
N THR A 212 -37.81 -15.63 7.53
CA THR A 212 -39.17 -16.16 7.33
C THR A 212 -39.20 -17.57 6.76
N GLU A 213 -38.08 -18.00 6.10
CA GLU A 213 -37.99 -19.28 5.40
C GLU A 213 -36.68 -19.99 5.77
N GLU A 214 -36.67 -21.34 5.66
CA GLU A 214 -35.46 -22.15 5.88
C GLU A 214 -34.38 -21.90 4.82
N ASN A 215 -34.81 -21.67 3.58
CA ASN A 215 -33.94 -21.38 2.45
C ASN A 215 -34.20 -20.00 1.90
N TRP A 216 -33.14 -19.26 1.63
CA TRP A 216 -33.19 -17.93 1.04
C TRP A 216 -32.19 -17.82 -0.11
N SER A 217 -32.62 -17.31 -1.25
CA SER A 217 -31.78 -17.07 -2.42
C SER A 217 -31.67 -15.60 -2.74
N ILE A 218 -30.51 -15.19 -3.23
CA ILE A 218 -30.26 -13.81 -3.68
C ILE A 218 -30.01 -13.84 -5.18
N ALA A 219 -30.86 -13.16 -5.95
CA ALA A 219 -30.58 -12.93 -7.36
C ALA A 219 -29.49 -11.88 -7.51
N VAL A 220 -28.48 -12.19 -8.33
CA VAL A 220 -27.35 -11.27 -8.56
C VAL A 220 -27.17 -10.99 -10.05
N THR A 221 -26.63 -9.82 -10.36
CA THR A 221 -26.24 -9.40 -11.71
C THR A 221 -24.74 -9.04 -11.73
N LYS A 222 -24.12 -9.14 -12.91
CA LYS A 222 -22.70 -8.77 -13.07
C LYS A 222 -22.49 -7.28 -12.88
N THR A 223 -21.41 -6.92 -12.19
CA THR A 223 -20.91 -5.56 -12.11
C THR A 223 -20.16 -5.15 -13.37
N LYS A 224 -19.92 -3.86 -13.54
CA LYS A 224 -19.11 -3.35 -14.65
C LYS A 224 -17.63 -3.68 -14.43
N ASP A 225 -16.98 -4.19 -15.47
CA ASP A 225 -15.55 -4.49 -15.43
C ASP A 225 -14.72 -3.21 -15.62
N ILE A 226 -14.19 -2.69 -14.53
CA ILE A 226 -13.44 -1.42 -14.50
C ILE A 226 -12.16 -1.54 -15.34
N LEU A 227 -11.38 -2.62 -15.13
CA LEU A 227 -10.11 -2.82 -15.82
C LEU A 227 -10.30 -2.94 -17.34
N PHE A 228 -11.32 -3.67 -17.76
CA PHE A 228 -11.68 -3.79 -19.19
C PHE A 228 -12.05 -2.43 -19.79
N HIS A 229 -12.88 -1.65 -19.08
CA HIS A 229 -13.29 -0.33 -19.55
C HIS A 229 -12.13 0.64 -19.66
N LEU A 230 -11.23 0.66 -18.68
CA LEU A 230 -10.01 1.46 -18.69
C LEU A 230 -9.08 1.08 -19.84
N GLY A 231 -8.87 -0.24 -20.06
CA GLY A 231 -8.02 -0.71 -21.15
C GLY A 231 -8.56 -0.41 -22.53
N LYS A 232 -9.89 -0.45 -22.71
CA LYS A 232 -10.55 -0.07 -23.98
C LYS A 232 -10.39 1.42 -24.29
N ASN A 233 -10.37 2.27 -23.26
CA ASN A 233 -10.30 3.73 -23.39
C ASN A 233 -8.91 4.29 -23.02
N LYS A 234 -7.90 3.43 -22.92
CA LYS A 234 -6.53 3.80 -22.56
C LYS A 234 -5.97 4.82 -23.51
N THR A 235 -5.42 5.91 -22.98
CA THR A 235 -4.78 6.96 -23.79
C THR A 235 -3.34 6.58 -24.14
N GLN A 236 -2.80 7.16 -25.21
CA GLN A 236 -1.42 6.94 -25.60
C GLN A 236 -0.47 7.39 -24.48
N GLY A 237 0.51 6.56 -24.12
CA GLY A 237 1.46 6.84 -23.04
C GLY A 237 0.93 6.57 -21.63
N GLN A 238 -0.32 6.13 -21.49
CA GLN A 238 -0.87 5.69 -20.20
C GLN A 238 -0.51 4.23 -19.91
N CYS A 239 0.05 3.98 -18.73
CA CYS A 239 0.34 2.64 -18.22
C CYS A 239 -0.84 2.12 -17.40
N LEU A 240 -1.38 0.97 -17.75
CA LEU A 240 -2.48 0.30 -17.05
C LEU A 240 -1.99 -1.00 -16.41
N VAL A 241 -2.13 -1.11 -15.09
CA VAL A 241 -1.72 -2.27 -14.29
C VAL A 241 -2.94 -2.90 -13.64
N GLY A 242 -3.16 -4.18 -13.88
CA GLY A 242 -4.19 -4.97 -13.22
C GLY A 242 -3.61 -5.94 -12.20
N PHE A 243 -4.41 -6.33 -11.22
CA PHE A 243 -4.11 -7.41 -10.29
C PHE A 243 -4.89 -8.66 -10.64
N ALA A 244 -4.26 -9.82 -10.50
CA ALA A 244 -4.90 -11.13 -10.62
C ALA A 244 -4.62 -11.94 -9.35
N LEU A 245 -5.66 -12.57 -8.84
CA LEU A 245 -5.57 -13.56 -7.77
C LEU A 245 -6.14 -14.85 -8.32
N GLU A 246 -5.27 -15.84 -8.50
CA GLU A 246 -5.63 -17.11 -9.16
C GLU A 246 -5.32 -18.28 -8.23
N THR A 247 -6.06 -19.36 -8.40
CA THR A 247 -5.89 -20.62 -7.65
C THR A 247 -5.42 -21.77 -8.53
N GLU A 248 -5.69 -21.68 -9.85
CA GLU A 248 -5.34 -22.70 -10.84
C GLU A 248 -4.93 -22.02 -12.15
N ASN A 249 -4.02 -22.66 -12.91
CA ASN A 249 -3.52 -22.17 -14.22
C ASN A 249 -3.11 -20.69 -14.20
N GLU A 250 -2.46 -20.29 -13.11
CA GLU A 250 -2.24 -18.90 -12.70
C GLU A 250 -1.60 -18.04 -13.80
N LEU A 251 -0.52 -18.52 -14.42
CA LEU A 251 0.20 -17.79 -15.47
C LEU A 251 -0.64 -17.66 -16.75
N GLU A 252 -1.34 -18.73 -17.14
CA GLU A 252 -2.18 -18.72 -18.34
C GLU A 252 -3.37 -17.75 -18.17
N ASN A 253 -4.03 -17.79 -17.02
CA ASN A 253 -5.14 -16.91 -16.69
C ASN A 253 -4.68 -15.44 -16.61
N ALA A 254 -3.54 -15.17 -16.00
CA ALA A 254 -2.95 -13.83 -15.94
C ALA A 254 -2.59 -13.30 -17.33
N GLN A 255 -2.04 -14.16 -18.22
CA GLN A 255 -1.72 -13.78 -19.61
C GLN A 255 -2.99 -13.48 -20.42
N LYS A 256 -4.04 -14.31 -20.30
CA LYS A 256 -5.36 -14.04 -20.91
C LYS A 256 -5.96 -12.73 -20.40
N LYS A 257 -5.86 -12.47 -19.09
CA LYS A 257 -6.34 -11.23 -18.46
C LYS A 257 -5.61 -10.02 -19.01
N LEU A 258 -4.28 -10.08 -19.12
CA LEU A 258 -3.45 -9.02 -19.68
C LEU A 258 -3.91 -8.64 -21.10
N GLN A 259 -4.10 -9.62 -21.97
CA GLN A 259 -4.55 -9.40 -23.35
C GLN A 259 -5.98 -8.88 -23.42
N ASN A 260 -6.93 -9.58 -22.75
CA ASN A 260 -8.35 -9.24 -22.78
C ASN A 260 -8.67 -7.87 -22.19
N LYS A 261 -7.86 -7.39 -21.23
CA LYS A 261 -8.02 -6.09 -20.58
C LYS A 261 -7.15 -4.99 -21.19
N ASN A 262 -6.35 -5.29 -22.22
CA ASN A 262 -5.40 -4.33 -22.82
C ASN A 262 -4.53 -3.65 -21.77
N ALA A 263 -4.13 -4.42 -20.73
CA ALA A 263 -3.25 -3.94 -19.67
C ALA A 263 -1.79 -4.03 -20.10
N ASP A 264 -0.93 -3.15 -19.54
CA ASP A 264 0.51 -3.18 -19.80
C ASP A 264 1.21 -4.14 -18.85
N PHE A 265 0.66 -4.29 -17.62
CA PHE A 265 1.13 -5.25 -16.64
C PHE A 265 -0.02 -5.93 -15.92
N ILE A 266 0.19 -7.20 -15.55
CA ILE A 266 -0.62 -7.92 -14.56
C ILE A 266 0.28 -8.33 -13.41
N VAL A 267 -0.07 -7.91 -12.21
CA VAL A 267 0.53 -8.37 -10.96
C VAL A 267 -0.27 -9.58 -10.49
N LEU A 268 0.32 -10.73 -10.67
CA LEU A 268 -0.25 -12.03 -10.30
C LEU A 268 0.12 -12.35 -8.85
N ASN A 269 -0.89 -12.58 -8.03
CA ASN A 269 -0.77 -13.01 -6.65
C ASN A 269 -1.22 -14.48 -6.56
N SER A 270 -0.35 -15.36 -6.07
CA SER A 270 -0.67 -16.77 -5.89
C SER A 270 -1.27 -17.01 -4.50
N MET A 271 -2.34 -17.82 -4.43
CA MET A 271 -2.89 -18.29 -3.17
C MET A 271 -2.27 -19.60 -2.68
N LYS A 272 -1.41 -20.24 -3.49
CA LYS A 272 -0.77 -21.52 -3.14
C LYS A 272 0.35 -21.35 -2.14
N ASP A 273 0.94 -20.17 -2.06
CA ASP A 273 2.09 -19.91 -1.21
C ASP A 273 1.66 -19.55 0.21
N SER A 274 2.12 -20.33 1.18
CA SER A 274 1.89 -20.06 2.60
C SER A 274 2.46 -18.69 2.98
N GLY A 275 1.61 -17.78 3.48
CA GLY A 275 1.98 -16.40 3.84
C GLY A 275 1.69 -15.35 2.76
N ALA A 276 1.26 -15.75 1.55
CA ALA A 276 0.73 -14.84 0.54
C ALA A 276 -0.80 -14.83 0.58
N GLY A 277 -1.43 -13.67 0.37
CA GLY A 277 -2.89 -13.57 0.27
C GLY A 277 -3.52 -12.38 0.97
N PHE A 278 -4.85 -12.45 1.14
CA PHE A 278 -5.61 -11.41 1.85
C PHE A 278 -5.30 -11.44 3.34
N ASN A 279 -5.30 -10.27 3.98
CA ASN A 279 -5.10 -10.07 5.42
C ASN A 279 -3.76 -10.55 6.01
N THR A 280 -2.79 -10.95 5.18
CA THR A 280 -1.42 -11.23 5.62
C THR A 280 -0.54 -9.98 5.49
N PRO A 281 0.48 -9.79 6.34
CA PRO A 281 1.41 -8.67 6.22
C PRO A 281 2.41 -8.85 5.06
N THR A 282 2.54 -10.08 4.55
CA THR A 282 3.45 -10.48 3.48
C THR A 282 2.71 -10.74 2.17
N ASN A 283 3.44 -10.77 1.08
CA ASN A 283 2.94 -11.16 -0.24
C ASN A 283 4.08 -11.70 -1.11
N LEU A 284 3.71 -12.49 -2.13
CA LEU A 284 4.57 -12.98 -3.19
C LEU A 284 3.86 -12.73 -4.51
N VAL A 285 4.50 -12.03 -5.44
CA VAL A 285 3.87 -11.66 -6.72
C VAL A 285 4.78 -11.94 -7.90
N THR A 286 4.18 -12.30 -9.03
CA THR A 286 4.84 -12.35 -10.34
C THR A 286 4.26 -11.24 -11.21
N ILE A 287 5.11 -10.48 -11.92
CA ILE A 287 4.65 -9.43 -12.84
C ILE A 287 4.82 -9.90 -14.27
N LEU A 288 3.71 -9.85 -15.02
CA LEU A 288 3.66 -10.16 -16.43
C LEU A 288 3.47 -8.88 -17.25
N SER A 289 4.13 -8.84 -18.41
CA SER A 289 3.92 -7.86 -19.48
C SER A 289 3.51 -8.58 -20.78
N PRO A 290 3.16 -7.88 -21.88
CA PRO A 290 2.91 -8.49 -23.17
C PRO A 290 4.11 -9.32 -23.69
N ASN A 291 5.32 -9.01 -23.25
CA ASN A 291 6.55 -9.68 -23.65
C ASN A 291 6.93 -10.87 -22.73
N GLY A 292 6.09 -11.21 -21.77
CA GLY A 292 6.31 -12.30 -20.82
C GLY A 292 6.51 -11.82 -19.37
N ILE A 293 7.09 -12.68 -18.54
CA ILE A 293 7.38 -12.38 -17.13
C ILE A 293 8.53 -11.38 -17.05
N VAL A 294 8.29 -10.26 -16.36
CA VAL A 294 9.30 -9.21 -16.12
C VAL A 294 9.83 -9.20 -14.69
N MET A 295 9.13 -9.85 -13.74
CA MET A 295 9.58 -10.03 -12.38
C MET A 295 8.99 -11.31 -11.77
N ASN A 296 9.84 -12.15 -11.19
CA ASN A 296 9.44 -13.18 -10.24
C ASN A 296 9.85 -12.70 -8.84
N GLY A 297 8.85 -12.43 -8.00
CA GLY A 297 9.08 -11.94 -6.66
C GLY A 297 9.46 -13.05 -5.66
N GLU A 298 9.84 -12.62 -4.48
CA GLU A 298 10.03 -13.44 -3.29
C GLU A 298 8.99 -13.07 -2.24
N LEU A 299 8.79 -13.93 -1.23
CA LEU A 299 7.91 -13.62 -0.11
C LEU A 299 8.52 -12.48 0.72
N LYS A 300 7.88 -11.31 0.69
CA LYS A 300 8.33 -10.09 1.36
C LYS A 300 7.14 -9.40 2.04
N SER A 301 7.42 -8.39 2.86
CA SER A 301 6.36 -7.50 3.35
C SER A 301 5.64 -6.80 2.19
N LYS A 302 4.36 -6.48 2.35
CA LYS A 302 3.59 -5.76 1.33
C LYS A 302 4.21 -4.41 0.95
N LYS A 303 4.92 -3.77 1.86
CA LYS A 303 5.67 -2.53 1.59
C LYS A 303 6.85 -2.77 0.64
N GLU A 304 7.62 -3.81 0.86
CA GLU A 304 8.73 -4.18 -0.02
C GLU A 304 8.23 -4.64 -1.39
N VAL A 305 7.16 -5.46 -1.42
CA VAL A 305 6.52 -5.88 -2.67
C VAL A 305 5.99 -4.67 -3.45
N ALA A 306 5.39 -3.67 -2.78
CA ALA A 306 4.97 -2.43 -3.42
C ALA A 306 6.14 -1.68 -4.06
N ALA A 307 7.29 -1.60 -3.37
CA ALA A 307 8.50 -0.99 -3.91
C ALA A 307 9.02 -1.75 -5.15
N ASP A 308 9.04 -3.08 -5.10
CA ASP A 308 9.45 -3.93 -6.22
C ASP A 308 8.52 -3.74 -7.44
N ILE A 309 7.19 -3.69 -7.23
CA ILE A 309 6.21 -3.44 -8.30
C ILE A 309 6.43 -2.06 -8.92
N VAL A 310 6.51 -1.01 -8.11
CA VAL A 310 6.69 0.38 -8.56
C VAL A 310 8.00 0.53 -9.34
N GLN A 311 9.08 -0.08 -8.86
CA GLN A 311 10.38 -0.08 -9.54
C GLN A 311 10.34 -0.82 -10.88
N THR A 312 9.69 -1.98 -10.94
CA THR A 312 9.55 -2.78 -12.17
C THR A 312 8.76 -2.03 -13.23
N ILE A 313 7.62 -1.42 -12.86
CA ILE A 313 6.82 -0.60 -13.78
C ILE A 313 7.64 0.58 -14.29
N TYR A 314 8.39 1.26 -13.42
CA TYR A 314 9.24 2.37 -13.84
C TYR A 314 10.28 1.94 -14.87
N GLN A 315 10.99 0.85 -14.62
CA GLN A 315 12.05 0.35 -15.49
C GLN A 315 11.54 -0.06 -16.88
N HIS A 316 10.41 -0.78 -16.91
CA HIS A 316 9.92 -1.39 -18.14
C HIS A 316 8.98 -0.51 -18.96
N PHE A 317 8.40 0.53 -18.38
CA PHE A 317 7.49 1.42 -19.09
C PHE A 317 8.01 2.86 -19.18
N PHE A 318 8.33 3.48 -18.06
CA PHE A 318 8.67 4.90 -18.05
C PHE A 318 10.11 5.20 -18.45
N LYS A 319 11.06 4.31 -18.14
CA LYS A 319 12.47 4.48 -18.54
C LYS A 319 12.71 4.11 -20.00
N SER A 320 11.98 3.14 -20.53
CA SER A 320 12.13 2.68 -21.92
C SER A 320 11.48 3.62 -22.93
N ASN A 321 10.61 4.54 -22.48
CA ASN A 321 9.91 5.53 -23.31
C ASN A 321 10.49 6.95 -23.19
N LYS A 322 11.63 7.13 -22.49
CA LYS A 322 12.44 8.34 -22.48
C LYS A 322 13.64 8.16 -23.40
#